data_b14edd0b9ef590f42420a37ae80c8cf5
#
_entry.id   b14edd0b9ef590f42420a37ae80c8cf5
#
_cell.length_a   1.000
_cell.length_b   1.000
_cell.length_c   1.000
_cell.angle_alpha   90.00
_cell.angle_beta   90.00
_cell.angle_gamma   90.00
#
_symmetry.space_group_name_H-M   'P 1'
#
loop_
_entity.id
_entity.type
_entity.pdbx_description
1 polymer ?
#
loop_
_entity_poly.entity_id
_entity_poly.type
_entity_poly.pdbx_seq_one_letter_code
_entity_poly.pdbx_strand_id
1 'polypeptide(L)'
;MTAPNVAAVSSLVLLGGLAFAGCTGLYEIPIETPIQPKMDVTAFQRVLVAGFVSGGSEDVDANLETVRLLRSQLRTKSQLRVIEAQVLPLAEIAAAESNAAKDSGTITTTSTGVTPISAVPTADMAKTPEAKPDPKKAAELAIKNEKDLAKYDKIFADVAYWKKLGEEYQTPLIVTGTVLFTPHQTSGFVMKNSEVYDSFGRRSVIPVRTYMERKGFILQPRFVFIDGRTGAVLYSETFREEILYSSAQSVPALSSYFELMDRIMPSFLSTLSAQKIRGTRVLLI
;
A
#
# COMPACT_ATOMS: atom_id res chain seq x y z
N MET A 1 42.94 -5.52 80.78
CA MET A 1 42.98 -5.85 79.34
C MET A 1 41.54 -6.05 78.86
N THR A 2 40.96 -5.02 78.32
CA THR A 2 39.57 -4.97 77.80
C THR A 2 39.57 -5.30 76.36
N ALA A 3 38.84 -6.36 75.98
CA ALA A 3 38.67 -6.77 74.61
C ALA A 3 37.76 -5.78 73.84
N PRO A 4 38.13 -5.39 72.60
CA PRO A 4 37.28 -4.46 71.83
C PRO A 4 36.03 -5.15 71.35
N ASN A 5 34.88 -4.46 71.47
CA ASN A 5 33.55 -4.91 71.07
C ASN A 5 33.48 -5.23 69.57
N VAL A 6 33.57 -6.49 69.22
CA VAL A 6 33.44 -7.00 67.82
C VAL A 6 32.10 -6.60 67.14
N ALA A 7 31.06 -6.39 67.98
CA ALA A 7 29.76 -5.98 67.51
C ALA A 7 29.70 -4.55 66.91
N ALA A 8 30.54 -3.65 67.39
CA ALA A 8 30.59 -2.25 66.88
C ALA A 8 31.28 -2.12 65.52
N VAL A 9 32.27 -2.98 65.25
CA VAL A 9 32.98 -2.99 63.95
C VAL A 9 32.12 -3.60 62.86
N SER A 10 31.35 -4.64 63.16
CA SER A 10 30.41 -5.25 62.19
C SER A 10 29.30 -4.30 61.75
N SER A 11 28.77 -3.50 62.69
CA SER A 11 27.72 -2.52 62.40
C SER A 11 28.23 -1.36 61.52
N LEU A 12 29.48 -0.93 61.69
CA LEU A 12 30.08 0.14 60.89
C LEU A 12 30.36 -0.30 59.44
N VAL A 13 30.76 -1.56 59.21
CA VAL A 13 30.98 -2.14 57.87
C VAL A 13 29.68 -2.33 57.10
N LEU A 14 28.58 -2.69 57.82
CA LEU A 14 27.26 -2.83 57.18
C LEU A 14 26.66 -1.48 56.78
N LEU A 15 26.88 -0.42 57.56
CA LEU A 15 26.42 0.93 57.22
C LEU A 15 27.24 1.56 56.07
N GLY A 16 28.54 1.26 55.95
CA GLY A 16 29.40 1.73 54.86
C GLY A 16 29.05 1.07 53.51
N GLY A 17 28.54 -0.19 53.52
CA GLY A 17 28.16 -0.89 52.29
C GLY A 17 26.86 -0.39 51.65
N LEU A 18 25.92 0.19 52.43
CA LEU A 18 24.68 0.73 51.86
C LEU A 18 24.81 2.12 51.21
N ALA A 19 25.91 2.85 51.46
CA ALA A 19 26.10 4.18 50.92
C ALA A 19 26.63 4.19 49.44
N PHE A 20 27.00 3.03 48.91
CA PHE A 20 27.43 2.87 47.49
C PHE A 20 26.39 2.32 46.56
N ALA A 21 25.13 2.20 46.95
CA ALA A 21 24.03 2.02 46.02
C ALA A 21 23.81 3.33 45.25
N GLY A 22 24.79 3.74 44.45
CA GLY A 22 24.70 4.89 43.59
C GLY A 22 23.53 4.70 42.64
N CYS A 23 22.55 5.57 42.75
CA CYS A 23 21.48 5.68 41.78
C CYS A 23 22.13 5.99 40.42
N THR A 24 22.35 4.99 39.58
CA THR A 24 22.63 5.21 38.16
C THR A 24 21.36 5.76 37.57
N GLY A 25 21.27 7.09 37.49
CA GLY A 25 20.15 7.77 36.84
C GLY A 25 20.17 7.47 35.35
N LEU A 26 19.18 6.75 34.86
CA LEU A 26 18.92 6.61 33.43
C LEU A 26 18.16 7.84 32.97
N TYR A 27 18.75 8.62 32.10
CA TYR A 27 18.09 9.78 31.52
C TYR A 27 17.71 9.46 30.06
N GLU A 28 16.41 9.47 29.77
CA GLU A 28 15.88 9.23 28.42
C GLU A 28 15.71 10.56 27.68
N ILE A 29 16.45 10.71 26.58
CA ILE A 29 16.33 11.87 25.71
C ILE A 29 15.51 11.48 24.48
N PRO A 30 14.34 12.09 24.25
CA PRO A 30 13.62 11.89 23.00
C PRO A 30 14.40 12.53 21.84
N ILE A 31 14.70 11.77 20.81
CA ILE A 31 15.37 12.24 19.60
C ILE A 31 14.39 12.13 18.43
N GLU A 32 14.21 13.22 17.70
CA GLU A 32 13.49 13.22 16.42
C GLU A 32 14.49 13.35 15.28
N THR A 33 14.58 12.33 14.44
CA THR A 33 15.43 12.35 13.25
C THR A 33 14.54 12.55 12.03
N PRO A 34 14.70 13.69 11.30
CA PRO A 34 13.96 13.90 10.06
C PRO A 34 14.55 12.99 8.96
N ILE A 35 13.66 12.27 8.27
CA ILE A 35 13.99 11.51 7.06
C ILE A 35 13.53 12.32 5.86
N GLN A 36 14.42 12.54 4.92
CA GLN A 36 14.11 13.22 3.66
C GLN A 36 13.14 12.34 2.83
N PRO A 37 12.20 12.95 2.10
CA PRO A 37 11.36 12.22 1.16
C PRO A 37 12.21 11.63 0.03
N LYS A 38 11.78 10.50 -0.53
CA LYS A 38 12.48 9.85 -1.65
C LYS A 38 12.39 10.66 -2.94
N MET A 39 11.34 11.49 -3.06
CA MET A 39 11.08 12.35 -4.22
C MET A 39 10.86 13.79 -3.78
N ASP A 40 11.44 14.74 -4.51
CA ASP A 40 11.17 16.16 -4.28
C ASP A 40 9.81 16.56 -4.86
N VAL A 41 8.89 16.87 -3.98
CA VAL A 41 7.53 17.29 -4.33
C VAL A 41 7.30 18.80 -4.16
N THR A 42 8.34 19.57 -3.82
CA THR A 42 8.24 21.01 -3.54
C THR A 42 7.72 21.83 -4.74
N ALA A 43 7.99 21.33 -5.95
CA ALA A 43 7.49 21.94 -7.19
C ALA A 43 5.98 21.79 -7.40
N PHE A 44 5.32 20.91 -6.65
CA PHE A 44 3.90 20.59 -6.81
C PHE A 44 3.09 21.13 -5.65
N GLN A 45 1.95 21.75 -5.98
CA GLN A 45 0.96 22.20 -4.99
C GLN A 45 -0.24 21.26 -4.89
N ARG A 46 -0.46 20.46 -5.94
CA ARG A 46 -1.63 19.60 -6.10
C ARG A 46 -1.21 18.18 -6.46
N VAL A 47 -2.06 17.23 -6.07
CA VAL A 47 -1.90 15.82 -6.43
C VAL A 47 -3.19 15.28 -6.99
N LEU A 48 -3.10 14.59 -8.11
CA LEU A 48 -4.18 13.86 -8.77
C LEU A 48 -3.92 12.36 -8.64
N VAL A 49 -4.80 11.65 -7.94
CA VAL A 49 -4.80 10.18 -7.98
C VAL A 49 -5.72 9.77 -9.12
N ALA A 50 -5.12 9.39 -10.26
CA ALA A 50 -5.83 9.19 -11.52
C ALA A 50 -6.62 7.88 -11.55
N GLY A 51 -5.99 6.78 -11.16
CA GLY A 51 -6.53 5.42 -11.18
C GLY A 51 -5.41 4.40 -11.26
N PHE A 52 -5.77 3.12 -11.15
CA PHE A 52 -4.83 2.01 -11.18
C PHE A 52 -5.30 0.90 -12.12
N VAL A 53 -4.37 0.25 -12.79
CA VAL A 53 -4.66 -1.01 -13.45
C VAL A 53 -4.74 -2.09 -12.37
N SER A 54 -5.93 -2.60 -12.11
CA SER A 54 -6.17 -3.59 -11.07
C SER A 54 -6.34 -5.00 -11.63
N GLY A 55 -5.94 -5.99 -10.84
CA GLY A 55 -6.10 -7.41 -11.17
C GLY A 55 -6.12 -8.30 -9.94
N GLY A 56 -6.40 -9.57 -10.15
CA GLY A 56 -6.43 -10.62 -9.13
C GLY A 56 -7.83 -11.00 -8.70
N SER A 57 -8.21 -10.75 -7.46
CA SER A 57 -9.53 -11.14 -6.92
C SER A 57 -10.63 -10.20 -7.42
N GLU A 58 -11.74 -10.77 -7.85
CA GLU A 58 -12.96 -10.05 -8.24
C GLU A 58 -13.79 -9.60 -7.03
N ASP A 59 -13.45 -10.06 -5.82
CA ASP A 59 -14.19 -9.74 -4.60
C ASP A 59 -14.00 -8.29 -4.14
N VAL A 60 -12.96 -7.60 -4.67
CA VAL A 60 -12.59 -6.23 -4.29
C VAL A 60 -12.29 -5.43 -5.56
N ASP A 61 -12.95 -4.28 -5.71
CA ASP A 61 -12.53 -3.28 -6.71
C ASP A 61 -11.25 -2.56 -6.23
N ALA A 62 -10.11 -3.20 -6.50
CA ALA A 62 -8.83 -2.71 -6.04
C ALA A 62 -8.46 -1.35 -6.65
N ASN A 63 -8.95 -0.98 -7.85
CA ASN A 63 -8.74 0.34 -8.43
C ASN A 63 -9.44 1.41 -7.58
N LEU A 64 -10.75 1.26 -7.38
CA LEU A 64 -11.57 2.23 -6.66
C LEU A 64 -11.13 2.38 -5.20
N GLU A 65 -10.87 1.26 -4.52
CA GLU A 65 -10.49 1.26 -3.10
C GLU A 65 -9.09 1.83 -2.89
N THR A 66 -8.13 1.55 -3.79
CA THR A 66 -6.81 2.20 -3.75
C THR A 66 -6.93 3.71 -3.86
N VAL A 67 -7.68 4.21 -4.86
CA VAL A 67 -7.84 5.64 -5.09
C VAL A 67 -8.48 6.33 -3.88
N ARG A 68 -9.53 5.74 -3.32
CA ARG A 68 -10.23 6.28 -2.13
C ARG A 68 -9.28 6.38 -0.93
N LEU A 69 -8.55 5.31 -0.66
CA LEU A 69 -7.63 5.24 0.46
C LEU A 69 -6.48 6.24 0.30
N LEU A 70 -5.84 6.28 -0.88
CA LEU A 70 -4.76 7.21 -1.16
C LEU A 70 -5.20 8.67 -1.04
N ARG A 71 -6.36 9.03 -1.60
CA ARG A 71 -6.92 10.38 -1.47
C ARG A 71 -7.15 10.75 0.00
N SER A 72 -7.72 9.84 0.79
CA SER A 72 -7.95 10.05 2.23
C SER A 72 -6.63 10.27 2.98
N GLN A 73 -5.64 9.42 2.76
CA GLN A 73 -4.34 9.50 3.43
C GLN A 73 -3.55 10.75 3.00
N LEU A 74 -3.56 11.09 1.72
CA LEU A 74 -2.91 12.28 1.20
C LEU A 74 -3.50 13.57 1.75
N ARG A 75 -4.82 13.65 1.91
CA ARG A 75 -5.47 14.82 2.55
C ARG A 75 -5.04 15.01 4.00
N THR A 76 -4.86 13.91 4.73
CA THR A 76 -4.58 13.97 6.16
C THR A 76 -3.09 14.15 6.46
N LYS A 77 -2.22 13.54 5.63
CA LYS A 77 -0.78 13.39 5.94
C LYS A 77 0.15 14.09 4.97
N SER A 78 -0.34 14.66 3.86
CA SER A 78 0.50 15.42 2.93
C SER A 78 0.16 16.91 2.94
N GLN A 79 1.08 17.72 2.44
CA GLN A 79 0.87 19.16 2.23
C GLN A 79 0.23 19.47 0.86
N LEU A 80 0.10 18.44 0.01
CA LEU A 80 -0.43 18.58 -1.33
C LEU A 80 -1.96 18.64 -1.32
N ARG A 81 -2.52 19.54 -2.12
CA ARG A 81 -3.97 19.62 -2.30
C ARG A 81 -4.44 18.50 -3.21
N VAL A 82 -5.24 17.58 -2.68
CA VAL A 82 -5.80 16.45 -3.43
C VAL A 82 -6.93 16.92 -4.35
N ILE A 83 -6.83 16.56 -5.63
CA ILE A 83 -7.85 16.81 -6.64
C ILE A 83 -8.85 15.66 -6.63
N GLU A 84 -10.15 16.00 -6.54
CA GLU A 84 -11.24 15.02 -6.68
C GLU A 84 -11.66 14.92 -8.15
N ALA A 85 -11.12 13.94 -8.84
CA ALA A 85 -11.48 13.60 -10.20
C ALA A 85 -12.17 12.22 -10.24
N GLN A 86 -12.82 11.91 -11.33
CA GLN A 86 -13.31 10.56 -11.56
C GLN A 86 -12.13 9.59 -11.66
N VAL A 87 -12.33 8.37 -11.13
CA VAL A 87 -11.31 7.31 -11.24
C VAL A 87 -11.25 6.82 -12.69
N LEU A 88 -10.07 6.87 -13.28
CA LEU A 88 -9.87 6.47 -14.67
C LEU A 88 -9.81 4.94 -14.79
N PRO A 89 -10.54 4.34 -15.72
CA PRO A 89 -10.46 2.91 -16.04
C PRO A 89 -9.23 2.64 -16.95
N LEU A 90 -8.03 2.72 -16.37
CA LEU A 90 -6.77 2.65 -17.13
C LEU A 90 -6.61 1.34 -17.92
N ALA A 91 -7.17 0.23 -17.44
CA ALA A 91 -7.14 -1.04 -18.17
C ALA A 91 -7.90 -0.95 -19.50
N GLU A 92 -9.06 -0.29 -19.50
CA GLU A 92 -9.86 -0.10 -20.72
C GLU A 92 -9.21 0.88 -21.67
N ILE A 93 -8.62 1.97 -21.15
CA ILE A 93 -7.90 2.97 -21.95
C ILE A 93 -6.71 2.33 -22.64
N ALA A 94 -5.89 1.56 -21.93
CA ALA A 94 -4.73 0.86 -22.48
C ALA A 94 -5.14 -0.20 -23.53
N ALA A 95 -6.27 -0.89 -23.31
CA ALA A 95 -6.79 -1.84 -24.30
C ALA A 95 -7.27 -1.12 -25.57
N ALA A 96 -7.90 0.03 -25.46
CA ALA A 96 -8.33 0.84 -26.60
C ALA A 96 -7.14 1.36 -27.42
N GLU A 97 -6.09 1.84 -26.78
CA GLU A 97 -4.85 2.28 -27.46
C GLU A 97 -4.14 1.13 -28.17
N SER A 98 -4.09 -0.06 -27.55
CA SER A 98 -3.48 -1.24 -28.17
C SER A 98 -4.21 -1.72 -29.41
N ASN A 99 -5.53 -1.53 -29.47
CA ASN A 99 -6.36 -1.86 -30.64
C ASN A 99 -6.25 -0.80 -31.73
N ALA A 100 -6.19 0.48 -31.37
CA ALA A 100 -5.97 1.57 -32.34
C ALA A 100 -4.60 1.46 -33.03
N ALA A 101 -3.56 1.02 -32.32
CA ALA A 101 -2.24 0.78 -32.89
C ALA A 101 -2.19 -0.42 -33.85
N LYS A 102 -3.08 -1.41 -33.71
CA LYS A 102 -3.20 -2.56 -34.63
C LYS A 102 -3.96 -2.21 -35.89
N ASP A 103 -4.94 -1.30 -35.81
CA ASP A 103 -5.76 -0.90 -36.98
C ASP A 103 -5.09 0.15 -37.87
N SER A 104 -4.03 0.81 -37.40
CA SER A 104 -3.24 1.77 -38.19
C SER A 104 -2.36 1.13 -39.28
N GLY A 105 -2.43 -0.19 -39.46
CA GLY A 105 -1.68 -0.96 -40.47
C GLY A 105 -2.38 -1.15 -41.82
N THR A 106 -3.63 -0.73 -41.97
CA THR A 106 -4.35 -0.89 -43.28
C THR A 106 -5.07 0.40 -43.63
N ILE A 107 -4.40 1.23 -44.43
CA ILE A 107 -5.02 2.39 -45.08
C ILE A 107 -5.90 1.87 -46.19
N THR A 108 -7.19 1.80 -46.01
CA THR A 108 -8.14 1.77 -47.11
C THR A 108 -8.98 3.04 -47.04
N THR A 109 -8.62 3.95 -47.92
CA THR A 109 -9.31 5.19 -48.22
C THR A 109 -10.73 4.87 -48.71
N THR A 110 -11.75 5.23 -47.96
CA THR A 110 -13.09 5.42 -48.52
C THR A 110 -13.68 6.69 -47.91
N SER A 111 -13.59 7.73 -48.72
CA SER A 111 -14.32 8.97 -48.63
C SER A 111 -15.81 8.70 -48.83
N THR A 112 -16.69 9.20 -47.93
CA THR A 112 -17.98 9.76 -48.35
C THR A 112 -18.76 10.33 -47.13
N GLY A 113 -19.12 11.62 -47.25
CA GLY A 113 -20.42 12.13 -46.85
C GLY A 113 -20.58 12.90 -45.55
N VAL A 114 -20.37 14.20 -45.67
CA VAL A 114 -20.84 15.23 -44.72
C VAL A 114 -22.36 15.38 -44.81
N THR A 115 -23.08 15.41 -43.71
CA THR A 115 -24.29 16.23 -43.56
C THR A 115 -24.48 16.65 -42.10
N PRO A 116 -24.73 17.93 -41.82
CA PRO A 116 -25.04 18.43 -40.51
C PRO A 116 -26.57 18.49 -40.29
N ILE A 117 -27.05 18.07 -39.12
CA ILE A 117 -28.39 18.44 -38.69
C ILE A 117 -28.37 18.92 -37.24
N SER A 118 -28.73 20.16 -37.14
CA SER A 118 -29.11 20.91 -35.94
C SER A 118 -30.46 20.40 -35.40
N ALA A 119 -30.60 20.28 -34.09
CA ALA A 119 -31.73 20.78 -33.31
C ALA A 119 -31.84 20.10 -31.94
N VAL A 120 -31.81 20.93 -30.89
CA VAL A 120 -32.32 20.63 -29.53
C VAL A 120 -33.85 20.64 -29.60
N PRO A 121 -34.61 19.81 -28.83
CA PRO A 121 -35.07 20.31 -27.54
C PRO A 121 -35.19 19.27 -26.39
N THR A 122 -34.88 19.74 -25.17
CA THR A 122 -35.58 19.66 -23.88
C THR A 122 -36.21 18.34 -23.38
N ALA A 123 -35.68 17.95 -22.20
CA ALA A 123 -36.31 17.28 -21.05
C ALA A 123 -37.07 15.98 -21.25
N ASP A 124 -36.51 14.89 -20.70
CA ASP A 124 -37.28 14.12 -19.70
C ASP A 124 -36.32 13.28 -18.81
N MET A 125 -36.62 13.32 -17.50
CA MET A 125 -36.01 12.49 -16.48
C MET A 125 -36.50 11.05 -16.65
N ALA A 126 -35.58 10.09 -16.90
CA ALA A 126 -35.78 8.73 -16.41
C ALA A 126 -34.53 7.86 -16.63
N LYS A 127 -34.05 7.27 -15.54
CA LYS A 127 -33.30 6.01 -15.42
C LYS A 127 -32.10 5.80 -16.36
N THR A 128 -30.92 6.01 -15.81
CA THR A 128 -29.67 5.40 -16.26
C THR A 128 -29.79 3.88 -16.19
N PRO A 129 -29.67 3.13 -17.27
CA PRO A 129 -29.46 1.69 -17.23
C PRO A 129 -27.98 1.47 -16.87
N GLU A 130 -27.76 0.86 -15.74
CA GLU A 130 -26.50 0.25 -15.34
C GLU A 130 -26.13 -0.78 -16.43
N ALA A 131 -25.26 -0.38 -17.35
CA ALA A 131 -24.74 -1.27 -18.39
C ALA A 131 -23.84 -2.29 -17.71
N LYS A 132 -24.36 -3.50 -17.49
CA LYS A 132 -23.55 -4.68 -17.15
C LYS A 132 -22.50 -4.87 -18.24
N PRO A 133 -21.19 -4.92 -17.89
CA PRO A 133 -20.15 -5.19 -18.87
C PRO A 133 -20.37 -6.59 -19.49
N ASP A 134 -20.20 -6.69 -20.79
CA ASP A 134 -20.30 -7.95 -21.52
C ASP A 134 -19.33 -8.98 -20.96
N PRO A 135 -19.77 -10.20 -20.59
CA PRO A 135 -18.94 -11.20 -19.91
C PRO A 135 -17.73 -11.68 -20.73
N LYS A 136 -17.75 -11.51 -22.05
CA LYS A 136 -16.62 -11.82 -22.95
C LYS A 136 -15.50 -10.79 -22.87
N LYS A 137 -15.83 -9.51 -22.70
CA LYS A 137 -14.85 -8.42 -22.59
C LYS A 137 -14.20 -8.40 -21.23
N ALA A 138 -14.93 -8.78 -20.17
CA ALA A 138 -14.40 -8.93 -18.82
C ALA A 138 -13.40 -10.09 -18.69
N ALA A 139 -13.65 -11.21 -19.40
CA ALA A 139 -12.74 -12.36 -19.38
C ALA A 139 -11.42 -12.12 -20.11
N GLU A 140 -11.40 -11.26 -21.12
CA GLU A 140 -10.20 -10.90 -21.90
C GLU A 140 -9.29 -9.90 -21.16
N LEU A 141 -9.86 -9.13 -20.23
CA LEU A 141 -9.17 -8.16 -19.36
C LEU A 141 -8.78 -8.73 -18.00
N ALA A 142 -9.06 -10.02 -17.72
CA ALA A 142 -8.76 -10.63 -16.43
C ALA A 142 -7.24 -10.73 -16.20
N ILE A 143 -6.71 -9.77 -15.45
CA ILE A 143 -5.31 -9.73 -15.02
C ILE A 143 -5.16 -10.66 -13.81
N LYS A 144 -4.48 -11.79 -13.98
CA LYS A 144 -4.29 -12.78 -12.91
C LYS A 144 -2.87 -12.78 -12.35
N ASN A 145 -1.89 -12.35 -13.15
CA ASN A 145 -0.49 -12.44 -12.81
C ASN A 145 0.24 -11.12 -13.07
N GLU A 146 1.39 -10.97 -12.45
CA GLU A 146 2.28 -9.82 -12.65
C GLU A 146 2.71 -9.65 -14.13
N LYS A 147 2.87 -10.75 -14.86
CA LYS A 147 3.20 -10.74 -16.30
C LYS A 147 2.10 -10.11 -17.17
N ASP A 148 0.85 -10.21 -16.72
CA ASP A 148 -0.27 -9.58 -17.41
C ASP A 148 -0.25 -8.07 -17.23
N LEU A 149 0.22 -7.60 -16.06
CA LEU A 149 0.39 -6.17 -15.77
C LEU A 149 1.48 -5.52 -16.62
N ALA A 150 2.52 -6.26 -16.99
CA ALA A 150 3.59 -5.73 -17.84
C ALA A 150 3.11 -5.25 -19.21
N LYS A 151 1.98 -5.77 -19.71
CA LYS A 151 1.35 -5.31 -20.96
C LYS A 151 0.88 -3.86 -20.86
N TYR A 152 0.55 -3.42 -19.66
CA TYR A 152 0.04 -2.08 -19.38
C TYR A 152 1.15 -1.06 -19.07
N ASP A 153 2.42 -1.48 -19.01
CA ASP A 153 3.55 -0.55 -18.78
C ASP A 153 3.65 0.54 -19.86
N LYS A 154 3.13 0.27 -21.04
CA LYS A 154 3.12 1.22 -22.17
C LYS A 154 2.31 2.47 -21.86
N ILE A 155 1.17 2.34 -21.15
CA ILE A 155 0.35 3.51 -20.81
C ILE A 155 1.07 4.45 -19.85
N PHE A 156 1.90 3.92 -18.94
CA PHE A 156 2.68 4.77 -18.02
C PHE A 156 3.83 5.48 -18.72
N ALA A 157 4.28 4.97 -19.89
CA ALA A 157 5.30 5.59 -20.72
C ALA A 157 4.74 6.59 -21.73
N ASP A 158 3.42 6.69 -21.90
CA ASP A 158 2.80 7.62 -22.82
C ASP A 158 2.79 9.05 -22.27
N VAL A 159 3.86 9.77 -22.59
CA VAL A 159 4.07 11.17 -22.19
C VAL A 159 2.95 12.09 -22.69
N ALA A 160 2.42 11.84 -23.92
CA ALA A 160 1.42 12.71 -24.52
C ALA A 160 0.08 12.61 -23.79
N TYR A 161 -0.32 11.41 -23.43
CA TYR A 161 -1.54 11.17 -22.65
C TYR A 161 -1.48 11.85 -21.27
N TRP A 162 -0.40 11.63 -20.53
CA TRP A 162 -0.26 12.19 -19.18
C TRP A 162 -0.07 13.70 -19.17
N LYS A 163 0.59 14.26 -20.17
CA LYS A 163 0.70 15.71 -20.34
C LYS A 163 -0.66 16.34 -20.60
N LYS A 164 -1.48 15.77 -21.49
CA LYS A 164 -2.83 16.25 -21.77
C LYS A 164 -3.71 16.21 -20.51
N LEU A 165 -3.67 15.11 -19.76
CA LEU A 165 -4.35 14.98 -18.48
C LEU A 165 -3.85 16.01 -17.47
N GLY A 166 -2.55 16.25 -17.42
CA GLY A 166 -1.94 17.24 -16.54
C GLY A 166 -2.37 18.66 -16.86
N GLU A 167 -2.50 19.03 -18.12
CA GLU A 167 -3.00 20.34 -18.57
C GLU A 167 -4.46 20.57 -18.12
N GLU A 168 -5.31 19.54 -18.20
CA GLU A 168 -6.70 19.58 -17.74
C GLU A 168 -6.81 19.91 -16.25
N TYR A 169 -5.93 19.34 -15.42
CA TYR A 169 -5.96 19.49 -13.96
C TYR A 169 -4.96 20.51 -13.41
N GLN A 170 -4.43 21.41 -14.24
CA GLN A 170 -3.50 22.48 -13.85
C GLN A 170 -2.15 21.93 -13.32
N THR A 171 -1.54 21.07 -14.07
CA THR A 171 -0.19 20.52 -13.85
C THR A 171 0.05 19.93 -12.45
N PRO A 172 -0.78 18.98 -11.98
CA PRO A 172 -0.59 18.34 -10.68
C PRO A 172 0.53 17.29 -10.73
N LEU A 173 0.94 16.84 -9.55
CA LEU A 173 1.62 15.55 -9.44
C LEU A 173 0.57 14.44 -9.68
N ILE A 174 0.76 13.60 -10.66
CA ILE A 174 -0.14 12.50 -10.98
C ILE A 174 0.37 11.23 -10.29
N VAL A 175 -0.51 10.58 -9.53
CA VAL A 175 -0.25 9.28 -8.90
C VAL A 175 -1.12 8.23 -9.58
N THR A 176 -0.48 7.20 -10.09
CA THR A 176 -1.10 6.10 -10.82
C THR A 176 -0.31 4.81 -10.60
N GLY A 177 -0.62 3.74 -11.30
CA GLY A 177 0.15 2.51 -11.25
C GLY A 177 -0.67 1.25 -11.45
N THR A 178 -0.20 0.16 -10.87
CA THR A 178 -0.86 -1.15 -10.93
C THR A 178 -1.12 -1.68 -9.53
N VAL A 179 -2.19 -2.45 -9.34
CA VAL A 179 -2.51 -3.11 -8.08
C VAL A 179 -2.92 -4.55 -8.37
N LEU A 180 -2.15 -5.51 -7.89
CA LEU A 180 -2.47 -6.92 -7.97
C LEU A 180 -2.84 -7.44 -6.58
N PHE A 181 -4.08 -7.89 -6.41
CA PHE A 181 -4.58 -8.46 -5.18
C PHE A 181 -5.01 -9.89 -5.41
N THR A 182 -4.23 -10.87 -4.95
CA THR A 182 -4.45 -12.29 -5.25
C THR A 182 -4.64 -13.11 -3.99
N PRO A 183 -5.59 -14.07 -4.01
CA PRO A 183 -5.68 -15.04 -2.93
C PRO A 183 -4.41 -15.90 -2.89
N HIS A 184 -3.95 -16.18 -1.69
CA HIS A 184 -2.76 -16.99 -1.43
C HIS A 184 -3.04 -18.04 -0.38
N GLN A 185 -2.60 -19.27 -0.66
CA GLN A 185 -2.77 -20.40 0.24
C GLN A 185 -1.42 -21.08 0.43
N THR A 186 -1.09 -21.32 1.69
CA THR A 186 0.13 -22.03 2.08
C THR A 186 -0.23 -23.17 3.01
N SER A 187 0.32 -24.34 2.77
CA SER A 187 0.14 -25.48 3.64
C SER A 187 1.48 -26.13 3.94
N GLY A 188 1.62 -26.63 5.15
CA GLY A 188 2.88 -27.26 5.54
C GLY A 188 2.88 -27.80 6.97
N PHE A 189 3.94 -28.49 7.31
CA PHE A 189 4.16 -28.98 8.67
C PHE A 189 4.92 -27.94 9.48
N VAL A 190 4.36 -27.59 10.63
CA VAL A 190 5.00 -26.71 11.63
C VAL A 190 5.23 -27.47 12.92
N MET A 191 6.31 -27.13 13.60
CA MET A 191 6.57 -27.66 14.96
C MET A 191 5.80 -26.78 15.94
N LYS A 192 4.88 -27.37 16.68
CA LYS A 192 4.11 -26.71 17.74
C LYS A 192 4.46 -27.37 19.06
N ASN A 193 4.77 -26.57 20.06
CA ASN A 193 4.94 -27.07 21.41
C ASN A 193 3.56 -27.44 21.99
N SER A 194 3.39 -28.71 22.34
CA SER A 194 2.19 -29.23 22.97
C SER A 194 2.50 -29.59 24.42
N GLU A 195 1.60 -29.17 25.32
CA GLU A 195 1.68 -29.57 26.71
C GLU A 195 1.04 -30.93 26.90
N VAL A 196 1.79 -31.84 27.47
CA VAL A 196 1.33 -33.20 27.79
C VAL A 196 1.49 -33.41 29.29
N TYR A 197 0.47 -33.95 29.91
CA TYR A 197 0.47 -34.32 31.31
C TYR A 197 0.68 -35.83 31.42
N ASP A 198 1.65 -36.24 32.23
CA ASP A 198 1.84 -37.65 32.52
C ASP A 198 0.80 -38.20 33.52
N SER A 199 0.79 -39.49 33.77
CA SER A 199 -0.15 -40.13 34.70
C SER A 199 0.01 -39.66 36.17
N PHE A 200 1.06 -38.92 36.48
CA PHE A 200 1.34 -38.30 37.76
C PHE A 200 1.02 -36.83 37.80
N GLY A 201 0.40 -36.30 36.76
CA GLY A 201 0.01 -34.85 36.64
C GLY A 201 1.19 -33.92 36.38
N ARG A 202 2.39 -34.43 36.03
CA ARG A 202 3.54 -33.58 35.73
C ARG A 202 3.43 -33.05 34.29
N ARG A 203 3.57 -31.74 34.13
CA ARG A 203 3.56 -31.04 32.84
C ARG A 203 4.88 -31.25 32.10
N SER A 204 4.81 -31.70 30.87
CA SER A 204 5.91 -31.78 29.93
C SER A 204 5.55 -31.06 28.65
N VAL A 205 6.49 -30.32 28.07
CA VAL A 205 6.30 -29.64 26.79
C VAL A 205 7.08 -30.42 25.74
N ILE A 206 6.37 -31.01 24.79
CA ILE A 206 6.96 -31.78 23.69
C ILE A 206 6.70 -31.07 22.36
N PRO A 207 7.68 -30.99 21.45
CA PRO A 207 7.45 -30.48 20.12
C PRO A 207 6.70 -31.52 19.29
N VAL A 208 5.50 -31.16 18.81
CA VAL A 208 4.67 -32.01 17.95
C VAL A 208 4.65 -31.42 16.55
N ARG A 209 4.87 -32.25 15.55
CA ARG A 209 4.75 -31.87 14.15
C ARG A 209 3.27 -31.87 13.75
N THR A 210 2.74 -30.70 13.46
CA THR A 210 1.32 -30.50 13.10
C THR A 210 1.24 -29.96 11.69
N TYR A 211 0.33 -30.52 10.88
CA TYR A 211 -0.01 -29.95 9.57
C TYR A 211 -0.89 -28.73 9.76
N MET A 212 -0.48 -27.62 9.18
CA MET A 212 -1.28 -26.36 9.19
C MET A 212 -1.52 -25.88 7.77
N GLU A 213 -2.73 -25.52 7.50
CA GLU A 213 -3.17 -24.83 6.29
C GLU A 213 -3.50 -23.39 6.64
N ARG A 214 -2.95 -22.46 5.86
CA ARG A 214 -3.20 -21.03 6.01
C ARG A 214 -3.70 -20.48 4.69
N LYS A 215 -4.70 -19.62 4.76
CA LYS A 215 -5.29 -18.93 3.62
C LYS A 215 -5.20 -17.43 3.85
N GLY A 216 -5.00 -16.68 2.80
CA GLY A 216 -4.91 -15.24 2.91
C GLY A 216 -4.78 -14.59 1.55
N PHE A 217 -4.09 -13.46 1.53
CA PHE A 217 -3.97 -12.66 0.32
C PHE A 217 -2.56 -12.06 0.21
N ILE A 218 -2.16 -11.84 -1.02
CA ILE A 218 -0.97 -11.06 -1.37
C ILE A 218 -1.43 -9.80 -2.09
N LEU A 219 -0.88 -8.66 -1.69
CA LEU A 219 -1.09 -7.37 -2.32
C LEU A 219 0.23 -6.86 -2.90
N GLN A 220 0.24 -6.58 -4.20
CA GLN A 220 1.40 -6.08 -4.93
C GLN A 220 1.04 -4.78 -5.67
N PRO A 221 1.04 -3.63 -4.99
CA PRO A 221 0.87 -2.35 -5.65
C PRO A 221 2.21 -1.85 -6.20
N ARG A 222 2.15 -1.25 -7.39
CA ARG A 222 3.22 -0.45 -7.97
C ARG A 222 2.69 0.97 -8.13
N PHE A 223 3.30 1.91 -7.44
CA PHE A 223 2.97 3.33 -7.56
C PHE A 223 3.90 3.99 -8.57
N VAL A 224 3.33 4.75 -9.48
CA VAL A 224 4.03 5.53 -10.50
C VAL A 224 3.66 6.98 -10.31
N PHE A 225 4.66 7.84 -10.18
CA PHE A 225 4.53 9.27 -10.01
C PHE A 225 4.92 9.98 -11.30
N ILE A 226 4.03 10.79 -11.83
CA ILE A 226 4.19 11.44 -13.13
C ILE A 226 4.06 12.95 -12.94
N ASP A 227 4.95 13.71 -13.57
CA ASP A 227 4.84 15.16 -13.64
C ASP A 227 3.74 15.57 -14.64
N GLY A 228 2.63 16.12 -14.13
CA GLY A 228 1.52 16.56 -14.97
C GLY A 228 1.88 17.68 -15.95
N ARG A 229 3.02 18.35 -15.79
CA ARG A 229 3.51 19.39 -16.71
C ARG A 229 4.22 18.81 -17.92
N THR A 230 5.03 17.79 -17.69
CA THR A 230 5.89 17.19 -18.73
C THR A 230 5.34 15.85 -19.24
N GLY A 231 4.50 15.18 -18.47
CA GLY A 231 4.04 13.81 -18.72
C GLY A 231 5.09 12.74 -18.39
N ALA A 232 6.26 13.13 -17.89
CA ALA A 232 7.34 12.21 -17.59
C ALA A 232 7.16 11.51 -16.24
N VAL A 233 7.57 10.24 -16.18
CA VAL A 233 7.63 9.48 -14.92
C VAL A 233 8.79 10.01 -14.09
N LEU A 234 8.48 10.47 -12.88
CA LEU A 234 9.46 10.97 -11.91
C LEU A 234 10.02 9.85 -11.04
N TYR A 235 9.13 8.96 -10.57
CA TYR A 235 9.50 7.90 -9.65
C TYR A 235 8.52 6.72 -9.77
N SER A 236 9.00 5.52 -9.52
CA SER A 236 8.16 4.32 -9.47
C SER A 236 8.66 3.38 -8.37
N GLU A 237 7.75 2.87 -7.56
CA GLU A 237 8.08 1.94 -6.48
C GLU A 237 7.05 0.81 -6.41
N THR A 238 7.54 -0.41 -6.25
CA THR A 238 6.71 -1.62 -6.13
C THR A 238 6.81 -2.14 -4.71
N PHE A 239 5.67 -2.48 -4.13
CA PHE A 239 5.58 -3.10 -2.81
C PHE A 239 5.00 -4.50 -2.93
N ARG A 240 5.25 -5.31 -1.93
CA ARG A 240 4.65 -6.64 -1.79
C ARG A 240 4.41 -6.92 -0.32
N GLU A 241 3.16 -7.11 0.03
CA GLU A 241 2.73 -7.48 1.36
C GLU A 241 1.88 -8.75 1.31
N GLU A 242 2.00 -9.57 2.34
CA GLU A 242 1.28 -10.83 2.47
C GLU A 242 0.65 -10.93 3.85
N ILE A 243 -0.57 -11.46 3.87
CA ILE A 243 -1.25 -11.79 5.10
C ILE A 243 -1.83 -13.20 5.01
N LEU A 244 -1.57 -14.01 6.04
CA LEU A 244 -2.03 -15.39 6.13
C LEU A 244 -2.77 -15.61 7.44
N TYR A 245 -3.98 -16.11 7.33
CA TYR A 245 -4.83 -16.50 8.44
C TYR A 245 -4.88 -18.02 8.60
N SER A 246 -5.20 -18.49 9.79
CA SER A 246 -5.51 -19.90 10.00
C SER A 246 -6.71 -20.30 9.14
N SER A 247 -6.72 -21.53 8.59
CA SER A 247 -7.83 -22.05 7.77
C SER A 247 -9.17 -22.04 8.49
N ALA A 248 -9.17 -22.01 9.83
CA ALA A 248 -10.38 -21.88 10.66
C ALA A 248 -10.95 -20.45 10.69
N GLN A 249 -10.19 -19.45 10.26
CA GLN A 249 -10.62 -18.05 10.21
C GLN A 249 -11.10 -17.70 8.82
N SER A 250 -12.33 -17.22 8.71
CA SER A 250 -12.87 -16.64 7.49
C SER A 250 -12.79 -15.12 7.60
N VAL A 251 -11.80 -14.53 6.91
CA VAL A 251 -11.64 -13.08 6.86
C VAL A 251 -12.10 -12.58 5.50
N PRO A 252 -12.96 -11.55 5.44
CA PRO A 252 -13.40 -10.97 4.17
C PRO A 252 -12.22 -10.42 3.36
N ALA A 253 -12.25 -10.58 2.05
CA ALA A 253 -11.23 -10.10 1.14
C ALA A 253 -10.97 -8.59 1.28
N LEU A 254 -12.05 -7.81 1.41
CA LEU A 254 -11.97 -6.36 1.57
C LEU A 254 -11.24 -5.95 2.87
N SER A 255 -11.49 -6.64 3.99
CA SER A 255 -10.78 -6.36 5.25
C SER A 255 -9.29 -6.66 5.14
N SER A 256 -8.95 -7.79 4.50
CA SER A 256 -7.56 -8.17 4.24
C SER A 256 -6.85 -7.17 3.32
N TYR A 257 -7.58 -6.66 2.31
CA TYR A 257 -7.09 -5.63 1.42
C TYR A 257 -6.69 -4.35 2.17
N PHE A 258 -7.57 -3.84 3.03
CA PHE A 258 -7.29 -2.64 3.82
C PHE A 258 -6.15 -2.86 4.82
N GLU A 259 -6.08 -4.02 5.46
CA GLU A 259 -4.99 -4.33 6.37
C GLU A 259 -3.62 -4.36 5.66
N LEU A 260 -3.57 -4.93 4.45
CA LEU A 260 -2.36 -4.94 3.62
C LEU A 260 -1.99 -3.55 3.13
N MET A 261 -2.98 -2.76 2.70
CA MET A 261 -2.75 -1.37 2.28
C MET A 261 -2.24 -0.50 3.43
N ASP A 262 -2.78 -0.67 4.65
CA ASP A 262 -2.33 0.09 5.82
C ASP A 262 -0.86 -0.17 6.16
N ARG A 263 -0.34 -1.38 5.89
CA ARG A 263 1.08 -1.70 6.05
C ARG A 263 1.97 -0.99 5.04
N ILE A 264 1.45 -0.76 3.81
CA ILE A 264 2.18 -0.11 2.72
C ILE A 264 2.14 1.42 2.85
N MET A 265 1.07 1.98 3.42
CA MET A 265 0.84 3.43 3.51
C MET A 265 2.00 4.24 4.08
N PRO A 266 2.67 3.83 5.18
CA PRO A 266 3.82 4.58 5.69
C PRO A 266 4.94 4.71 4.67
N SER A 267 5.23 3.64 3.93
CA SER A 267 6.26 3.62 2.89
C SER A 267 5.89 4.50 1.70
N PHE A 268 4.64 4.44 1.25
CA PHE A 268 4.11 5.33 0.20
C PHE A 268 4.22 6.81 0.61
N LEU A 269 3.80 7.15 1.83
CA LEU A 269 3.86 8.53 2.32
C LEU A 269 5.29 9.03 2.51
N SER A 270 6.25 8.15 2.84
CA SER A 270 7.67 8.50 2.93
C SER A 270 8.27 8.92 1.60
N THR A 271 7.65 8.53 0.49
CA THR A 271 8.07 8.97 -0.84
C THR A 271 7.76 10.45 -1.07
N LEU A 272 6.65 10.94 -0.53
CA LEU A 272 6.11 12.28 -0.80
C LEU A 272 6.39 13.31 0.31
N SER A 273 6.58 12.87 1.55
CA SER A 273 6.72 13.77 2.68
C SER A 273 7.87 13.38 3.59
N ALA A 274 8.55 14.39 4.13
CA ALA A 274 9.52 14.18 5.18
C ALA A 274 8.85 13.55 6.40
N GLN A 275 9.42 12.46 6.89
CA GLN A 275 8.96 11.79 8.09
C GLN A 275 9.90 12.07 9.24
N LYS A 276 9.38 12.07 10.47
CA LYS A 276 10.17 12.16 11.68
C LYS A 276 10.13 10.81 12.39
N ILE A 277 11.28 10.17 12.51
CA ILE A 277 11.40 9.00 13.38
C ILE A 277 11.68 9.49 14.79
N ARG A 278 10.86 9.05 15.73
CA ARG A 278 11.04 9.27 17.15
C ARG A 278 11.75 8.08 17.75
N GLY A 279 12.85 8.35 18.41
CA GLY A 279 13.60 7.38 19.18
C GLY A 279 13.93 7.95 20.55
N THR A 280 14.22 7.08 21.52
CA THR A 280 14.76 7.46 22.83
C THR A 280 16.22 7.05 22.91
N ARG A 281 17.08 7.96 23.32
CA ARG A 281 18.45 7.67 23.67
C ARG A 281 18.59 7.66 25.19
N VAL A 282 19.07 6.55 25.72
CA VAL A 282 19.32 6.41 27.14
C VAL A 282 20.77 6.84 27.44
N LEU A 283 20.92 7.79 28.34
CA LEU A 283 22.22 8.21 28.87
C LEU A 283 22.33 7.68 30.30
N LEU A 284 23.48 7.06 30.61
CA LEU A 284 23.89 6.72 31.97
C LEU A 284 24.59 7.93 32.56
N ILE A 285 24.10 8.46 33.67
CA ILE A 285 24.72 9.54 34.44
C ILE A 285 25.26 8.95 35.73
#